data_3b2e5edc31ba38d260acec50171f9564
#
_entry.id   3b2e5edc31ba38d260acec50171f9564
#
_cell.length_a   1.000
_cell.length_b   1.000
_cell.length_c   1.000
_cell.angle_alpha   90.00
_cell.angle_beta   90.00
_cell.angle_gamma   90.00
#
_symmetry.space_group_name_H-M   'P 1'
#
loop_
_entity.id
_entity.type
_entity.pdbx_description
1 polymer ?
#
loop_
_entity_poly.entity_id
_entity_poly.type
_entity_poly.pdbx_seq_one_letter_code
_entity_poly.pdbx_strand_id
1 'polypeptide(L)'
;VVVLTSVNKVLSRSANAKDGVASPKDVPFFRNKVVIAIFAVILIVGFGVWLTQGSEFGRQKNYMPQQPIFYSHKVHAGINQINCLYCHAGAEKSRHAMIPSSNVCMNCHKQIKEYSDAEKNPLVTLEGKTIDGTKEIAKLYKYAGWDPVKKEYNRNASGEIMATPIPWTKIHN
;
A
#
# COMPACT_ATOMS: atom_id res chain seq x y z
N VAL A 1 -2.93 40.86 -1.36
CA VAL A 1 -2.06 41.54 -2.32
C VAL A 1 -2.18 43.05 -2.15
N VAL A 2 -3.38 43.62 -2.17
CA VAL A 2 -3.61 45.08 -2.01
C VAL A 2 -3.07 45.60 -0.67
N VAL A 3 -3.22 44.88 0.42
CA VAL A 3 -2.75 45.24 1.77
C VAL A 3 -1.21 45.33 1.84
N LEU A 4 -0.52 44.33 1.27
CA LEU A 4 0.95 44.30 1.25
C LEU A 4 1.55 45.42 0.41
N THR A 5 0.95 45.79 -0.71
CA THR A 5 1.38 46.91 -1.53
C THR A 5 1.13 48.23 -0.82
N SER A 6 0.02 48.39 -0.09
CA SER A 6 -0.26 49.56 0.71
C SER A 6 0.70 49.72 1.88
N VAL A 7 1.01 48.65 2.62
CA VAL A 7 1.99 48.68 3.73
C VAL A 7 3.38 48.99 3.23
N ASN A 8 3.83 48.39 2.13
CA ASN A 8 5.15 48.69 1.56
C ASN A 8 5.27 50.13 1.06
N LYS A 9 4.18 50.69 0.50
CA LYS A 9 4.11 52.09 0.06
C LYS A 9 4.15 53.09 1.24
N VAL A 10 3.50 52.73 2.36
CA VAL A 10 3.55 53.55 3.58
C VAL A 10 4.93 53.52 4.24
N LEU A 11 5.53 52.33 4.36
CA LEU A 11 6.87 52.18 4.95
C LEU A 11 7.95 52.87 4.12
N SER A 12 7.92 52.75 2.80
CA SER A 12 8.89 53.45 1.94
C SER A 12 8.73 54.96 1.97
N ARG A 13 7.51 55.49 2.09
CA ARG A 13 7.25 56.93 2.23
C ARG A 13 7.75 57.43 3.57
N SER A 14 7.55 56.70 4.65
CA SER A 14 8.03 57.11 5.98
C SER A 14 9.56 57.07 6.11
N ALA A 15 10.24 56.13 5.49
CA ALA A 15 11.69 56.04 5.43
C ALA A 15 12.29 57.23 4.62
N ASN A 16 11.76 57.45 3.41
CA ASN A 16 12.26 58.52 2.52
C ASN A 16 11.97 59.93 3.04
N ALA A 17 10.90 60.13 3.82
CA ALA A 17 10.59 61.40 4.45
C ALA A 17 11.61 61.78 5.55
N LYS A 18 12.28 60.82 6.18
CA LYS A 18 13.33 61.07 7.18
C LYS A 18 14.67 61.45 6.56
N ASP A 19 14.98 60.90 5.38
CA ASP A 19 16.32 61.02 4.78
C ASP A 19 16.41 62.06 3.65
N GLY A 20 15.32 62.77 3.34
CA GLY A 20 15.27 63.76 2.27
C GLY A 20 15.51 63.19 0.85
N VAL A 21 15.44 61.86 0.73
CA VAL A 21 15.69 61.17 -0.54
C VAL A 21 14.42 61.14 -1.40
N ALA A 22 14.56 61.40 -2.69
CA ALA A 22 13.46 61.34 -3.64
C ALA A 22 12.77 59.98 -3.59
N SER A 23 11.43 59.97 -3.51
CA SER A 23 10.62 58.75 -3.47
C SER A 23 10.99 57.82 -4.64
N PRO A 24 11.30 56.57 -4.37
CA PRO A 24 11.63 55.62 -5.44
C PRO A 24 10.42 55.53 -6.39
N LYS A 25 10.71 55.55 -7.70
CA LYS A 25 9.68 55.37 -8.73
C LYS A 25 8.89 54.09 -8.44
N ASP A 26 7.56 54.18 -8.46
CA ASP A 26 6.67 53.02 -8.28
C ASP A 26 7.00 51.95 -9.33
N VAL A 27 7.70 50.91 -8.92
CA VAL A 27 7.99 49.77 -9.80
C VAL A 27 6.71 48.94 -9.94
N PRO A 28 6.26 48.70 -11.17
CA PRO A 28 5.09 47.84 -11.37
C PRO A 28 5.25 46.53 -10.61
N PHE A 29 4.16 46.04 -10.01
CA PHE A 29 4.16 44.83 -9.19
C PHE A 29 4.92 43.65 -9.84
N PHE A 30 4.72 43.46 -11.14
CA PHE A 30 5.37 42.40 -11.92
C PHE A 30 6.88 42.62 -12.22
N ARG A 31 7.43 43.82 -11.90
CA ARG A 31 8.86 44.13 -12.04
C ARG A 31 9.58 44.17 -10.70
N ASN A 32 8.86 43.99 -9.61
CA ASN A 32 9.48 43.95 -8.28
C ASN A 32 10.17 42.56 -8.12
N LYS A 33 11.50 42.62 -8.00
CA LYS A 33 12.32 41.39 -7.85
C LYS A 33 11.90 40.51 -6.67
N VAL A 34 11.46 41.13 -5.57
CA VAL A 34 10.99 40.42 -4.37
C VAL A 34 9.69 39.64 -4.68
N VAL A 35 8.76 40.28 -5.38
CA VAL A 35 7.49 39.65 -5.79
C VAL A 35 7.74 38.48 -6.75
N ILE A 36 8.64 38.67 -7.72
CA ILE A 36 9.03 37.61 -8.65
C ILE A 36 9.67 36.45 -7.90
N ALA A 37 10.56 36.72 -6.95
CA ALA A 37 11.21 35.67 -6.15
C ALA A 37 10.19 34.90 -5.31
N ILE A 38 9.26 35.55 -4.64
CA ILE A 38 8.20 34.91 -3.87
C ILE A 38 7.34 34.02 -4.80
N PHE A 39 6.96 34.55 -5.96
CA PHE A 39 6.16 33.79 -6.92
C PHE A 39 6.91 32.58 -7.47
N ALA A 40 8.21 32.73 -7.75
CA ALA A 40 9.05 31.61 -8.16
C ALA A 40 9.16 30.53 -7.08
N VAL A 41 9.33 30.91 -5.81
CA VAL A 41 9.34 29.95 -4.70
C VAL A 41 8.01 29.23 -4.59
N ILE A 42 6.89 29.94 -4.68
CA ILE A 42 5.54 29.31 -4.64
C ILE A 42 5.37 28.32 -5.80
N LEU A 43 5.82 28.67 -7.00
CA LEU A 43 5.76 27.77 -8.15
C LEU A 43 6.63 26.52 -7.96
N ILE A 44 7.86 26.68 -7.46
CA ILE A 44 8.77 25.57 -7.22
C ILE A 44 8.19 24.62 -6.17
N VAL A 45 7.71 25.17 -5.05
CA VAL A 45 7.08 24.37 -3.98
C VAL A 45 5.80 23.71 -4.48
N GLY A 46 4.95 24.47 -5.16
CA GLY A 46 3.70 23.92 -5.74
C GLY A 46 3.96 22.82 -6.75
N PHE A 47 4.97 22.99 -7.61
CA PHE A 47 5.38 21.96 -8.57
C PHE A 47 5.96 20.72 -7.87
N GLY A 48 6.76 20.89 -6.83
CA GLY A 48 7.27 19.79 -6.01
C GLY A 48 6.15 18.98 -5.34
N VAL A 49 5.19 19.68 -4.74
CA VAL A 49 3.98 19.06 -4.16
C VAL A 49 3.16 18.34 -5.24
N TRP A 50 2.97 18.97 -6.40
CA TRP A 50 2.24 18.36 -7.52
C TRP A 50 2.93 17.10 -8.04
N LEU A 51 4.26 17.10 -8.16
CA LEU A 51 5.02 15.90 -8.56
C LEU A 51 4.85 14.76 -7.56
N THR A 52 4.95 15.04 -6.27
CA THR A 52 4.80 14.01 -5.23
C THR A 52 3.37 13.49 -5.18
N GLN A 53 2.37 14.36 -5.18
CA GLN A 53 0.96 13.98 -5.20
C GLN A 53 0.57 13.28 -6.51
N GLY A 54 1.06 13.77 -7.65
CA GLY A 54 0.80 13.19 -8.97
C GLY A 54 1.40 11.80 -9.13
N SER A 55 2.58 11.54 -8.55
CA SER A 55 3.20 10.21 -8.55
C SER A 55 2.43 9.18 -7.74
N GLU A 56 1.59 9.64 -6.81
CA GLU A 56 0.71 8.80 -5.99
C GLU A 56 -0.66 8.59 -6.63
N PHE A 57 -1.00 9.41 -7.64
CA PHE A 57 -2.27 9.30 -8.34
C PHE A 57 -2.35 7.95 -9.07
N GLY A 58 -3.42 7.21 -8.82
CA GLY A 58 -3.60 5.86 -9.35
C GLY A 58 -2.89 4.75 -8.55
N ARG A 59 -2.07 5.07 -7.55
CA ARG A 59 -1.56 4.08 -6.60
C ARG A 59 -2.58 3.88 -5.49
N GLN A 60 -3.04 2.66 -5.34
CA GLN A 60 -3.95 2.28 -4.25
C GLN A 60 -3.16 2.06 -2.96
N LYS A 61 -2.52 3.12 -2.44
CA LYS A 61 -1.83 3.07 -1.16
C LYS A 61 -2.78 2.63 -0.07
N ASN A 62 -2.32 1.70 0.77
CA ASN A 62 -3.09 1.15 1.89
C ASN A 62 -4.37 0.40 1.50
N TYR A 63 -4.58 0.11 0.22
CA TYR A 63 -5.66 -0.77 -0.17
C TYR A 63 -5.28 -2.21 0.18
N MET A 64 -5.91 -2.74 1.22
CA MET A 64 -5.70 -4.10 1.73
C MET A 64 -7.04 -4.79 1.89
N PRO A 65 -7.64 -5.26 0.79
CA PRO A 65 -8.92 -5.95 0.84
C PRO A 65 -8.78 -7.28 1.58
N GLN A 66 -9.85 -7.68 2.26
CA GLN A 66 -9.91 -8.99 2.86
C GLN A 66 -9.83 -10.06 1.76
N GLN A 67 -8.97 -11.03 1.96
CA GLN A 67 -8.80 -12.14 1.04
C GLN A 67 -9.73 -13.31 1.41
N PRO A 68 -10.09 -14.17 0.47
CA PRO A 68 -10.98 -15.32 0.72
C PRO A 68 -10.45 -16.26 1.80
N ILE A 69 -9.13 -16.40 1.86
CA ILE A 69 -8.40 -17.13 2.90
C ILE A 69 -7.45 -16.17 3.57
N PHE A 70 -7.50 -16.11 4.90
CA PHE A 70 -6.51 -15.34 5.66
C PHE A 70 -5.17 -16.09 5.66
N TYR A 71 -4.14 -15.47 5.09
CA TYR A 71 -2.79 -16.00 5.07
C TYR A 71 -1.86 -15.13 5.90
N SER A 72 -1.12 -15.74 6.82
CA SER A 72 -0.19 -15.05 7.70
C SER A 72 1.27 -15.28 7.29
N HIS A 73 1.92 -14.28 6.71
CA HIS A 73 3.37 -14.28 6.47
C HIS A 73 4.16 -14.39 7.77
N LYS A 74 3.65 -13.79 8.87
CA LYS A 74 4.28 -13.87 10.19
C LYS A 74 4.45 -15.33 10.64
N VAL A 75 3.43 -16.16 10.45
CA VAL A 75 3.50 -17.58 10.83
C VAL A 75 4.39 -18.35 9.88
N HIS A 76 4.20 -18.22 8.57
CA HIS A 76 4.91 -19.04 7.59
C HIS A 76 6.37 -18.62 7.43
N ALA A 77 6.63 -17.37 7.11
CA ALA A 77 8.00 -16.89 6.88
C ALA A 77 8.71 -16.45 8.16
N GLY A 78 7.98 -15.88 9.14
CA GLY A 78 8.57 -15.41 10.38
C GLY A 78 8.85 -16.53 11.37
N ILE A 79 7.81 -17.26 11.79
CA ILE A 79 7.93 -18.29 12.85
C ILE A 79 8.51 -19.59 12.27
N ASN A 80 7.92 -20.09 11.19
CA ASN A 80 8.32 -21.35 10.58
C ASN A 80 9.50 -21.22 9.60
N GLN A 81 10.00 -20.01 9.35
CA GLN A 81 11.17 -19.71 8.50
C GLN A 81 11.09 -20.32 7.09
N ILE A 82 9.88 -20.46 6.54
CA ILE A 82 9.70 -20.94 5.17
C ILE A 82 10.26 -19.91 4.20
N ASN A 83 11.13 -20.33 3.30
CA ASN A 83 11.74 -19.46 2.30
C ASN A 83 10.69 -18.81 1.41
N CYS A 84 10.82 -17.49 1.16
CA CYS A 84 9.89 -16.72 0.34
C CYS A 84 9.71 -17.32 -1.05
N LEU A 85 10.78 -17.80 -1.67
CA LEU A 85 10.77 -18.37 -3.02
C LEU A 85 10.07 -19.72 -3.10
N TYR A 86 9.86 -20.39 -1.97
CA TYR A 86 9.08 -21.62 -1.97
C TYR A 86 7.63 -21.37 -2.45
N CYS A 87 7.07 -20.24 -2.04
CA CYS A 87 5.73 -19.82 -2.44
C CYS A 87 5.75 -18.85 -3.63
N HIS A 88 6.73 -17.94 -3.67
CA HIS A 88 6.86 -16.88 -4.67
C HIS A 88 7.97 -17.18 -5.69
N ALA A 89 7.91 -18.35 -6.33
CA ALA A 89 8.95 -18.83 -7.25
C ALA A 89 9.23 -17.90 -8.45
N GLY A 90 8.30 -17.00 -8.78
CA GLY A 90 8.47 -16.02 -9.86
C GLY A 90 9.16 -14.72 -9.46
N ALA A 91 9.37 -14.47 -8.15
CA ALA A 91 9.85 -13.19 -7.64
C ALA A 91 11.26 -12.81 -8.12
N GLU A 92 12.13 -13.79 -8.37
CA GLU A 92 13.49 -13.54 -8.90
C GLU A 92 13.51 -13.23 -10.40
N LYS A 93 12.49 -13.64 -11.14
CA LYS A 93 12.45 -13.56 -12.60
C LYS A 93 11.47 -12.53 -13.13
N SER A 94 10.61 -12.00 -12.28
CA SER A 94 9.53 -11.10 -12.67
C SER A 94 9.30 -10.04 -11.59
N ARG A 95 8.81 -8.88 -12.01
CA ARG A 95 8.30 -7.85 -11.08
C ARG A 95 7.03 -8.28 -10.32
N HIS A 96 6.43 -9.40 -10.71
CA HIS A 96 5.25 -9.98 -10.05
C HIS A 96 5.69 -11.17 -9.21
N ALA A 97 5.48 -11.10 -7.90
CA ALA A 97 5.82 -12.18 -6.97
C ALA A 97 4.98 -13.45 -7.18
N MET A 98 3.84 -13.32 -7.84
CA MET A 98 2.83 -14.38 -8.05
C MET A 98 2.25 -14.92 -6.72
N ILE A 99 1.01 -15.33 -6.75
CA ILE A 99 0.38 -16.05 -5.66
C ILE A 99 0.52 -17.55 -5.97
N PRO A 100 1.01 -18.38 -5.03
CA PRO A 100 1.17 -19.81 -5.27
C PRO A 100 -0.19 -20.49 -5.48
N SER A 101 -0.20 -21.56 -6.26
CA SER A 101 -1.37 -22.41 -6.40
C SER A 101 -1.68 -23.13 -5.08
N SER A 102 -2.92 -23.55 -4.88
CA SER A 102 -3.33 -24.33 -3.71
C SER A 102 -2.50 -25.61 -3.51
N ASN A 103 -1.95 -26.19 -4.59
CA ASN A 103 -1.09 -27.38 -4.51
C ASN A 103 0.17 -27.13 -3.68
N VAL A 104 0.77 -25.93 -3.77
CA VAL A 104 1.95 -25.57 -2.96
C VAL A 104 1.57 -25.54 -1.48
N CYS A 105 0.44 -24.96 -1.15
CA CYS A 105 -0.09 -24.96 0.23
C CYS A 105 -0.32 -26.39 0.74
N MET A 106 -0.88 -27.26 -0.10
CA MET A 106 -1.20 -28.64 0.23
C MET A 106 0.01 -29.53 0.43
N ASN A 107 1.23 -29.13 0.05
CA ASN A 107 2.43 -29.90 0.37
C ASN A 107 2.60 -30.08 1.89
N CYS A 108 2.25 -29.06 2.68
CA CYS A 108 2.28 -29.11 4.15
C CYS A 108 0.90 -29.32 4.75
N HIS A 109 -0.14 -28.66 4.24
CA HIS A 109 -1.48 -28.70 4.83
C HIS A 109 -2.25 -30.01 4.65
N LYS A 110 -1.74 -30.98 3.93
CA LYS A 110 -2.24 -32.37 4.02
C LYS A 110 -2.00 -32.96 5.42
N GLN A 111 -0.93 -32.53 6.10
CA GLN A 111 -0.55 -33.00 7.44
C GLN A 111 -0.95 -32.00 8.52
N ILE A 112 -0.76 -30.70 8.26
CA ILE A 112 -1.04 -29.61 9.20
C ILE A 112 -2.48 -29.17 9.01
N LYS A 113 -3.36 -29.68 9.87
CA LYS A 113 -4.81 -29.48 9.78
C LYS A 113 -5.33 -28.37 10.70
N GLU A 114 -4.58 -28.06 11.72
CA GLU A 114 -4.98 -27.15 12.79
C GLU A 114 -3.91 -26.09 13.04
N TYR A 115 -4.35 -24.94 13.49
CA TYR A 115 -3.45 -23.91 14.00
C TYR A 115 -3.34 -24.03 15.52
N SER A 116 -2.33 -24.76 15.99
CA SER A 116 -2.13 -25.07 17.40
C SER A 116 -1.49 -23.94 18.22
N ASP A 117 -0.91 -22.94 17.57
CA ASP A 117 -0.14 -21.87 18.24
C ASP A 117 -0.93 -20.58 18.46
N ALA A 118 -2.25 -20.68 18.47
CA ALA A 118 -3.16 -19.53 18.54
C ALA A 118 -3.04 -18.74 19.86
N GLU A 119 -2.69 -19.38 20.96
CA GLU A 119 -2.50 -18.71 22.26
C GLU A 119 -1.24 -17.84 22.27
N LYS A 120 -0.14 -18.35 21.72
CA LYS A 120 1.15 -17.63 21.70
C LYS A 120 1.25 -16.64 20.56
N ASN A 121 0.69 -17.01 19.43
CA ASN A 121 0.73 -16.23 18.20
C ASN A 121 -0.66 -16.06 17.59
N PRO A 122 -1.54 -15.26 18.21
CA PRO A 122 -2.89 -15.05 17.70
C PRO A 122 -2.85 -14.44 16.28
N LEU A 123 -3.68 -14.95 15.41
CA LEU A 123 -3.89 -14.37 14.09
C LEU A 123 -4.86 -13.21 14.22
N VAL A 124 -4.43 -12.02 13.83
CA VAL A 124 -5.23 -10.80 13.95
C VAL A 124 -5.21 -10.07 12.63
N THR A 125 -6.36 -9.61 12.17
CA THR A 125 -6.46 -8.71 11.01
C THR A 125 -5.91 -7.33 11.37
N LEU A 126 -5.70 -6.49 10.36
CA LEU A 126 -5.30 -5.09 10.58
C LEU A 126 -6.32 -4.28 11.38
N GLU A 127 -7.58 -4.69 11.33
CA GLU A 127 -8.68 -4.09 12.08
C GLU A 127 -8.77 -4.62 13.54
N GLY A 128 -7.82 -5.47 13.96
CA GLY A 128 -7.78 -6.05 15.30
C GLY A 128 -8.70 -7.26 15.52
N LYS A 129 -9.33 -7.79 14.46
CA LYS A 129 -10.20 -8.97 14.58
C LYS A 129 -9.38 -10.24 14.63
N THR A 130 -9.62 -11.08 15.64
CA THR A 130 -9.01 -12.40 15.78
C THR A 130 -9.55 -13.37 14.73
N ILE A 131 -8.66 -14.11 14.11
CA ILE A 131 -8.94 -15.11 13.07
C ILE A 131 -8.66 -16.51 13.62
N ASP A 132 -9.58 -17.41 13.38
CA ASP A 132 -9.41 -18.83 13.65
C ASP A 132 -8.64 -19.49 12.49
N GLY A 133 -7.36 -19.75 12.70
CA GLY A 133 -6.47 -20.32 11.66
C GLY A 133 -6.92 -21.70 11.19
N THR A 134 -7.52 -22.51 12.07
CA THR A 134 -8.05 -23.84 11.71
C THR A 134 -9.20 -23.71 10.71
N LYS A 135 -10.08 -22.72 10.89
CA LYS A 135 -11.15 -22.45 9.91
C LYS A 135 -10.59 -21.95 8.57
N GLU A 136 -9.51 -21.20 8.59
CA GLU A 136 -8.87 -20.76 7.34
C GLU A 136 -8.23 -21.94 6.58
N ILE A 137 -7.61 -22.89 7.29
CA ILE A 137 -7.13 -24.15 6.70
C ILE A 137 -8.29 -24.96 6.10
N ALA A 138 -9.45 -25.02 6.78
CA ALA A 138 -10.63 -25.70 6.25
C ALA A 138 -11.14 -25.06 4.94
N LYS A 139 -11.04 -23.72 4.80
CA LYS A 139 -11.34 -23.06 3.50
C LYS A 139 -10.35 -23.49 2.41
N LEU A 140 -9.05 -23.63 2.73
CA LEU A 140 -8.07 -24.12 1.78
C LEU A 140 -8.44 -25.51 1.27
N TYR A 141 -8.86 -26.43 2.15
CA TYR A 141 -9.31 -27.76 1.76
C TYR A 141 -10.46 -27.74 0.76
N LYS A 142 -11.43 -26.84 1.02
CA LYS A 142 -12.56 -26.65 0.10
C LYS A 142 -12.08 -26.26 -1.31
N TYR A 143 -11.18 -25.30 -1.42
CA TYR A 143 -10.65 -24.87 -2.72
C TYR A 143 -9.74 -25.91 -3.36
N ALA A 144 -8.94 -26.63 -2.57
CA ALA A 144 -8.05 -27.67 -3.06
C ALA A 144 -8.80 -28.98 -3.43
N GLY A 145 -10.07 -29.10 -3.07
CA GLY A 145 -10.83 -30.33 -3.23
C GLY A 145 -10.32 -31.47 -2.33
N TRP A 146 -9.76 -31.14 -1.18
CA TRP A 146 -9.18 -32.11 -0.25
C TRP A 146 -10.15 -32.51 0.85
N ASP A 147 -10.29 -33.80 1.09
CA ASP A 147 -11.04 -34.38 2.22
C ASP A 147 -10.03 -34.69 3.36
N PRO A 148 -10.02 -33.92 4.47
CA PRO A 148 -9.09 -34.18 5.57
C PRO A 148 -9.39 -35.43 6.38
N VAL A 149 -10.59 -35.99 6.29
CA VAL A 149 -11.01 -37.21 6.97
C VAL A 149 -10.53 -38.43 6.19
N LYS A 150 -10.84 -38.47 4.91
CA LYS A 150 -10.43 -39.56 4.01
C LYS A 150 -8.95 -39.47 3.64
N LYS A 151 -8.32 -38.28 3.81
CA LYS A 151 -6.95 -37.98 3.40
C LYS A 151 -6.71 -38.17 1.90
N GLU A 152 -7.68 -37.81 1.11
CA GLU A 152 -7.65 -37.91 -0.36
C GLU A 152 -8.29 -36.70 -1.03
N TYR A 153 -8.02 -36.54 -2.32
CA TYR A 153 -8.69 -35.52 -3.12
C TYR A 153 -10.06 -36.02 -3.60
N ASN A 154 -11.07 -35.19 -3.44
CA ASN A 154 -12.38 -35.44 -4.02
C ASN A 154 -12.27 -35.44 -5.54
N ARG A 155 -12.84 -36.45 -6.18
CA ARG A 155 -12.82 -36.61 -7.64
C ARG A 155 -14.23 -36.63 -8.18
N ASN A 156 -14.39 -36.12 -9.40
CA ASN A 156 -15.64 -36.25 -10.15
C ASN A 156 -15.74 -37.65 -10.79
N ALA A 157 -16.85 -37.90 -11.50
CA ALA A 157 -17.06 -39.15 -12.20
C ALA A 157 -16.01 -39.47 -13.29
N SER A 158 -15.32 -38.41 -13.80
CA SER A 158 -14.22 -38.53 -14.77
C SER A 158 -12.86 -38.78 -14.12
N GLY A 159 -12.79 -38.83 -12.78
CA GLY A 159 -11.55 -39.04 -12.04
C GLY A 159 -10.72 -37.77 -11.81
N GLU A 160 -11.19 -36.58 -12.23
CA GLU A 160 -10.51 -35.30 -12.07
C GLU A 160 -10.71 -34.75 -10.64
N ILE A 161 -9.69 -34.11 -10.10
CA ILE A 161 -9.76 -33.47 -8.78
C ILE A 161 -10.75 -32.32 -8.81
N MET A 162 -11.68 -32.30 -7.88
CA MET A 162 -12.69 -31.24 -7.72
C MET A 162 -12.10 -30.01 -7.03
N ALA A 163 -10.98 -29.50 -7.53
CA ALA A 163 -10.38 -28.27 -7.05
C ALA A 163 -10.99 -27.05 -7.76
N THR A 164 -11.14 -25.97 -7.02
CA THR A 164 -11.59 -24.68 -7.57
C THR A 164 -10.54 -23.61 -7.32
N PRO A 165 -10.29 -22.69 -8.25
CA PRO A 165 -9.37 -21.59 -8.01
C PRO A 165 -9.81 -20.76 -6.82
N ILE A 166 -8.84 -20.35 -5.98
CA ILE A 166 -9.12 -19.41 -4.90
C ILE A 166 -9.36 -18.03 -5.54
N PRO A 167 -10.52 -17.38 -5.31
CA PRO A 167 -10.84 -16.09 -5.93
C PRO A 167 -10.12 -14.93 -5.23
N TRP A 168 -8.81 -14.89 -5.36
CA TRP A 168 -7.99 -13.84 -4.76
C TRP A 168 -8.40 -12.44 -5.24
N THR A 169 -8.58 -11.52 -4.31
CA THR A 169 -8.83 -10.11 -4.64
C THR A 169 -7.54 -9.44 -5.07
N LYS A 170 -7.54 -8.86 -6.27
CA LYS A 170 -6.39 -8.11 -6.77
C LYS A 170 -6.14 -6.87 -5.90
N ILE A 171 -4.87 -6.62 -5.57
CA ILE A 171 -4.43 -5.46 -4.78
C ILE A 171 -3.76 -4.37 -5.63
N HIS A 172 -3.62 -4.63 -6.93
CA HIS A 172 -3.06 -3.71 -7.91
C HIS A 172 -3.76 -3.91 -9.26
N ASN A 173 -3.75 -2.87 -10.07
CA ASN A 173 -4.26 -2.89 -11.45
C ASN A 173 -3.22 -3.45 -12.42
#